data_db2c1f4499b59a5bfdf3f5d5e4fe1815
#
_entry.id   db2c1f4499b59a5bfdf3f5d5e4fe1815
#
_cell.length_a   1.000
_cell.length_b   1.000
_cell.length_c   1.000
_cell.angle_alpha   90.00
_cell.angle_beta   90.00
_cell.angle_gamma   90.00
#
_symmetry.space_group_name_H-M   'P 1'
#
loop_
_entity.id
_entity.type
_entity.pdbx_description
1 polymer ?
#
loop_
_entity_poly.entity_id
_entity_poly.type
_entity_poly.pdbx_seq_one_letter_code
_entity_poly.pdbx_strand_id
1 'polypeptide(L)'
;MGLAVRTVNPSGGGPCVAGTYGDGGRALYFSGHYDVVPAQDQSQFEPVVRKANLHGRGAADMKGGIAAMAFAIRALAASGFEPKGRLISVSVPDEETSGPRGTVALAGAGLIERDAIGMLTMEPTSGVVWNANRGVVSMRVVVRGKPAHVGLHFRGVNAFKGMLMVAGMFAELEAEVSQRRTRFDIRPDAARRSVLLLGGELAGGHNFNVVPDRVSFTLDRRPNPEEDFDGERRRLFDVVARARAQGIDCEAELLQEGRSAATDAGGELGRALAASIRRVTRGSARFELCPGVLETRHYAALGVPALACGPGLLSVSHGPHEFVSVRKLVQCAEIYALTALRLLS
;
A
#
# COMPACT_ATOMS: atom_id res chain seq x y z
N MET A 1 -13.80 -15.55 22.09
CA MET A 1 -12.75 -14.57 22.44
C MET A 1 -13.27 -13.40 23.27
N GLY A 2 -14.59 -13.25 23.44
CA GLY A 2 -15.18 -12.20 24.27
C GLY A 2 -14.94 -10.75 23.77
N LEU A 3 -14.73 -10.58 22.47
CA LEU A 3 -14.50 -9.25 21.87
C LEU A 3 -15.82 -8.47 21.77
N ALA A 4 -15.81 -7.18 22.10
CA ALA A 4 -16.87 -6.26 21.72
C ALA A 4 -16.69 -5.92 20.23
N VAL A 5 -17.68 -6.26 19.40
CA VAL A 5 -17.60 -6.11 17.93
C VAL A 5 -18.40 -4.92 17.46
N ARG A 6 -17.79 -4.11 16.58
CA ARG A 6 -18.43 -3.03 15.82
C ARG A 6 -18.21 -3.24 14.34
N THR A 7 -19.17 -2.87 13.51
CA THR A 7 -19.08 -2.93 12.06
C THR A 7 -19.41 -1.57 11.44
N VAL A 8 -18.67 -1.23 10.38
CA VAL A 8 -19.02 -0.12 9.49
C VAL A 8 -19.26 -0.71 8.11
N ASN A 9 -20.41 -0.42 7.53
CA ASN A 9 -20.83 -0.95 6.23
C ASN A 9 -20.81 0.17 5.19
N PRO A 10 -19.65 0.43 4.54
CA PRO A 10 -19.60 1.39 3.46
C PRO A 10 -20.39 0.88 2.25
N SER A 11 -21.08 1.77 1.54
CA SER A 11 -21.88 1.40 0.38
C SER A 11 -21.01 0.76 -0.72
N GLY A 12 -21.49 -0.37 -1.26
CA GLY A 12 -20.85 -1.07 -2.38
C GLY A 12 -19.59 -1.89 -2.03
N GLY A 13 -19.35 -2.16 -0.73
CA GLY A 13 -18.25 -3.00 -0.26
C GLY A 13 -18.63 -3.96 0.85
N GLY A 14 -17.67 -4.80 1.26
CA GLY A 14 -17.81 -5.60 2.48
C GLY A 14 -17.69 -4.75 3.75
N PRO A 15 -18.06 -5.28 4.93
CA PRO A 15 -18.00 -4.56 6.19
C PRO A 15 -16.56 -4.37 6.67
N CYS A 16 -16.26 -3.19 7.22
CA CYS A 16 -15.13 -3.06 8.14
C CYS A 16 -15.54 -3.63 9.49
N VAL A 17 -14.75 -4.52 10.05
CA VAL A 17 -15.02 -5.18 11.32
C VAL A 17 -13.95 -4.80 12.34
N ALA A 18 -14.36 -4.22 13.47
CA ALA A 18 -13.50 -3.92 14.59
C ALA A 18 -13.90 -4.76 15.82
N GLY A 19 -12.93 -5.51 16.37
CA GLY A 19 -13.11 -6.29 17.59
C GLY A 19 -12.24 -5.76 18.72
N THR A 20 -12.82 -5.36 19.84
CA THR A 20 -12.10 -4.78 20.98
C THR A 20 -11.93 -5.78 22.11
N TYR A 21 -10.70 -5.92 22.60
CA TYR A 21 -10.32 -6.68 23.80
C TYR A 21 -9.78 -5.71 24.86
N GLY A 22 -10.39 -5.70 26.06
CA GLY A 22 -10.17 -4.72 27.09
C GLY A 22 -11.13 -3.52 26.99
N ASP A 23 -11.22 -2.71 28.05
CA ASP A 23 -12.22 -1.66 28.21
C ASP A 23 -11.66 -0.29 28.62
N GLY A 24 -10.37 -0.19 28.93
CA GLY A 24 -9.74 1.02 29.46
C GLY A 24 -8.60 1.58 28.60
N GLY A 25 -8.02 2.67 29.06
CA GLY A 25 -6.78 3.24 28.56
C GLY A 25 -6.71 3.54 27.04
N ARG A 26 -5.47 3.69 26.55
CA ARG A 26 -5.18 3.97 25.15
C ARG A 26 -5.36 2.73 24.27
N ALA A 27 -5.72 2.94 23.01
CA ALA A 27 -5.90 1.87 22.05
C ALA A 27 -4.59 1.46 21.35
N LEU A 28 -4.41 0.15 21.14
CA LEU A 28 -3.45 -0.43 20.20
C LEU A 28 -4.23 -1.09 19.09
N TYR A 29 -3.99 -0.71 17.84
CA TYR A 29 -4.65 -1.29 16.68
C TYR A 29 -3.82 -2.40 16.05
N PHE A 30 -4.45 -3.53 15.77
CA PHE A 30 -3.98 -4.56 14.86
C PHE A 30 -4.87 -4.54 13.64
N SER A 31 -4.30 -4.31 12.46
CA SER A 31 -5.07 -4.09 11.23
C SER A 31 -4.68 -5.08 10.13
N GLY A 32 -5.64 -5.44 9.30
CA GLY A 32 -5.41 -6.21 8.09
C GLY A 32 -6.58 -6.11 7.12
N HIS A 33 -6.30 -6.23 5.82
CA HIS A 33 -7.31 -6.29 4.78
C HIS A 33 -7.67 -7.74 4.44
N TYR A 34 -8.93 -7.96 4.09
CA TYR A 34 -9.43 -9.30 3.73
C TYR A 34 -9.79 -9.44 2.24
N ASP A 35 -9.76 -8.36 1.48
CA ASP A 35 -9.80 -8.42 0.03
C ASP A 35 -8.49 -8.98 -0.54
N VAL A 36 -8.49 -9.32 -1.78
CA VAL A 36 -7.33 -9.87 -2.50
C VAL A 36 -7.40 -9.44 -3.96
N VAL A 37 -6.25 -9.31 -4.61
CA VAL A 37 -6.21 -9.12 -6.06
C VAL A 37 -6.84 -10.31 -6.81
N PRO A 38 -7.38 -10.11 -8.03
CA PRO A 38 -7.95 -11.18 -8.82
C PRO A 38 -6.99 -12.37 -8.98
N ALA A 39 -7.52 -13.57 -8.90
CA ALA A 39 -6.76 -14.79 -9.19
C ALA A 39 -6.55 -14.94 -10.71
N GLN A 40 -5.39 -15.43 -11.10
CA GLN A 40 -5.10 -15.79 -12.49
C GLN A 40 -5.78 -17.12 -12.88
N ASP A 41 -5.97 -18.00 -11.88
CA ASP A 41 -6.65 -19.29 -12.01
C ASP A 41 -7.50 -19.53 -10.75
N GLN A 42 -8.71 -20.09 -10.92
CA GLN A 42 -9.65 -20.33 -9.81
C GLN A 42 -9.10 -21.30 -8.76
N SER A 43 -8.19 -22.22 -9.14
CA SER A 43 -7.54 -23.12 -8.19
C SER A 43 -6.71 -22.41 -7.13
N GLN A 44 -6.34 -21.14 -7.36
CA GLN A 44 -5.67 -20.31 -6.35
C GLN A 44 -6.55 -20.03 -5.11
N PHE A 45 -7.87 -20.20 -5.20
CA PHE A 45 -8.79 -20.09 -4.07
C PHE A 45 -8.98 -21.42 -3.31
N GLU A 46 -8.35 -22.50 -3.75
CA GLU A 46 -8.33 -23.78 -3.06
C GLU A 46 -7.05 -23.88 -2.20
N PRO A 47 -7.14 -23.70 -0.87
CA PRO A 47 -5.96 -23.66 -0.02
C PRO A 47 -5.33 -25.06 0.12
N VAL A 48 -4.02 -25.14 -0.08
CA VAL A 48 -3.28 -26.41 0.05
C VAL A 48 -2.05 -26.22 0.94
N VAL A 49 -1.89 -27.10 1.93
CA VAL A 49 -0.67 -27.16 2.75
C VAL A 49 0.32 -28.12 2.11
N ARG A 50 1.50 -27.60 1.72
CA ARG A 50 2.60 -28.39 1.15
C ARG A 50 3.92 -27.96 1.82
N LYS A 51 4.69 -28.91 2.31
CA LYS A 51 6.03 -28.69 2.94
C LYS A 51 6.01 -27.56 3.98
N ALA A 52 5.00 -27.55 4.85
CA ALA A 52 4.77 -26.52 5.89
C ALA A 52 4.51 -25.10 5.36
N ASN A 53 4.12 -24.96 4.11
CA ASN A 53 3.60 -23.72 3.52
C ASN A 53 2.12 -23.88 3.21
N LEU A 54 1.33 -22.86 3.51
CA LEU A 54 -0.06 -22.72 3.07
C LEU A 54 -0.05 -21.94 1.75
N HIS A 55 -0.46 -22.60 0.68
CA HIS A 55 -0.60 -22.00 -0.66
C HIS A 55 -2.04 -21.56 -0.88
N GLY A 56 -2.23 -20.46 -1.56
CA GLY A 56 -3.52 -19.89 -1.97
C GLY A 56 -3.48 -18.40 -2.09
N ARG A 57 -4.40 -17.82 -2.88
CA ARG A 57 -4.57 -16.38 -3.02
C ARG A 57 -4.95 -15.76 -1.69
N GLY A 58 -4.24 -14.69 -1.28
CA GLY A 58 -4.41 -14.04 0.02
C GLY A 58 -3.68 -14.75 1.16
N ALA A 59 -2.98 -15.86 0.92
CA ALA A 59 -2.23 -16.54 1.98
C ALA A 59 -1.08 -15.68 2.51
N ALA A 60 -0.34 -15.01 1.63
CA ALA A 60 0.69 -14.04 2.01
C ALA A 60 0.12 -12.64 2.21
N ASP A 61 -0.80 -12.22 1.34
CA ASP A 61 -1.33 -10.86 1.25
C ASP A 61 -2.87 -10.85 1.36
N MET A 62 -3.47 -10.60 2.59
CA MET A 62 -2.75 -10.72 3.85
C MET A 62 -3.56 -11.53 4.88
N LYS A 63 -4.41 -12.48 4.41
CA LYS A 63 -5.26 -13.32 5.29
C LYS A 63 -4.44 -14.15 6.28
N GLY A 64 -3.22 -14.56 5.89
CA GLY A 64 -2.29 -15.20 6.82
C GLY A 64 -1.91 -14.30 7.99
N GLY A 65 -1.69 -13.01 7.73
CA GLY A 65 -1.48 -11.99 8.75
C GLY A 65 -2.69 -11.82 9.68
N ILE A 66 -3.91 -11.75 9.11
CA ILE A 66 -5.17 -11.71 9.89
C ILE A 66 -5.31 -12.96 10.78
N ALA A 67 -5.00 -14.13 10.26
CA ALA A 67 -5.03 -15.36 11.07
C ALA A 67 -4.04 -15.28 12.24
N ALA A 68 -2.80 -14.83 11.99
CA ALA A 68 -1.81 -14.66 13.05
C ALA A 68 -2.27 -13.64 14.11
N MET A 69 -2.90 -12.54 13.70
CA MET A 69 -3.54 -11.54 14.57
C MET A 69 -4.62 -12.19 15.45
N ALA A 70 -5.53 -12.93 14.85
CA ALA A 70 -6.61 -13.60 15.58
C ALA A 70 -6.07 -14.61 16.61
N PHE A 71 -5.04 -15.38 16.26
CA PHE A 71 -4.38 -16.30 17.19
C PHE A 71 -3.65 -15.58 18.31
N ALA A 72 -3.02 -14.44 18.06
CA ALA A 72 -2.40 -13.61 19.10
C ALA A 72 -3.43 -13.15 20.13
N ILE A 73 -4.55 -12.61 19.69
CA ILE A 73 -5.64 -12.14 20.57
C ILE A 73 -6.23 -13.32 21.35
N ARG A 74 -6.44 -14.47 20.70
CA ARG A 74 -6.93 -15.69 21.37
C ARG A 74 -5.96 -16.18 22.45
N ALA A 75 -4.65 -16.14 22.19
CA ALA A 75 -3.64 -16.53 23.15
C ALA A 75 -3.63 -15.60 24.37
N LEU A 76 -3.72 -14.29 24.17
CA LEU A 76 -3.84 -13.31 25.23
C LEU A 76 -5.08 -13.57 26.10
N ALA A 77 -6.24 -13.74 25.50
CA ALA A 77 -7.49 -14.05 26.21
C ALA A 77 -7.40 -15.38 26.99
N ALA A 78 -6.82 -16.43 26.37
CA ALA A 78 -6.65 -17.73 27.01
C ALA A 78 -5.65 -17.72 28.16
N SER A 79 -4.68 -16.79 28.17
CA SER A 79 -3.72 -16.61 29.27
C SER A 79 -4.28 -15.87 30.49
N GLY A 80 -5.51 -15.35 30.41
CA GLY A 80 -6.12 -14.50 31.45
C GLY A 80 -5.52 -13.10 31.49
N PHE A 81 -4.87 -12.65 30.40
CA PHE A 81 -4.33 -11.29 30.35
C PHE A 81 -5.45 -10.25 30.35
N GLU A 82 -5.39 -9.33 31.33
CA GLU A 82 -6.29 -8.19 31.45
C GLU A 82 -5.52 -6.92 31.05
N PRO A 83 -5.76 -6.37 29.82
CA PRO A 83 -5.04 -5.20 29.37
C PRO A 83 -5.48 -3.94 30.12
N LYS A 84 -4.52 -3.06 30.45
CA LYS A 84 -4.81 -1.71 30.99
C LYS A 84 -5.29 -0.73 29.93
N GLY A 85 -5.21 -1.11 28.67
CA GLY A 85 -5.73 -0.39 27.51
C GLY A 85 -6.64 -1.28 26.67
N ARG A 86 -6.82 -0.93 25.41
CA ARG A 86 -7.66 -1.67 24.46
C ARG A 86 -6.83 -2.19 23.29
N LEU A 87 -6.91 -3.49 23.05
CA LEU A 87 -6.42 -4.07 21.80
C LEU A 87 -7.59 -4.15 20.81
N ILE A 88 -7.50 -3.40 19.74
CA ILE A 88 -8.53 -3.31 18.71
C ILE A 88 -8.04 -4.00 17.45
N SER A 89 -8.65 -5.14 17.12
CA SER A 89 -8.43 -5.80 15.83
C SER A 89 -9.33 -5.19 14.77
N VAL A 90 -8.77 -4.88 13.61
CA VAL A 90 -9.49 -4.28 12.50
C VAL A 90 -9.29 -5.14 11.25
N SER A 91 -10.39 -5.50 10.60
CA SER A 91 -10.36 -6.16 9.29
C SER A 91 -11.15 -5.32 8.30
N VAL A 92 -10.50 -4.91 7.21
CA VAL A 92 -11.06 -3.99 6.22
C VAL A 92 -11.12 -4.61 4.82
N PRO A 93 -12.06 -4.19 3.98
CA PRO A 93 -12.05 -4.44 2.53
C PRO A 93 -11.27 -3.33 1.80
N ASP A 94 -11.09 -3.49 0.49
CA ASP A 94 -10.77 -2.42 -0.46
C ASP A 94 -9.36 -1.80 -0.30
N GLU A 95 -8.42 -2.56 0.30
CA GLU A 95 -7.02 -2.14 0.39
C GLU A 95 -6.32 -2.24 -0.96
N GLU A 96 -6.49 -3.36 -1.65
CA GLU A 96 -5.80 -3.72 -2.90
C GLU A 96 -6.06 -2.72 -4.05
N THR A 97 -7.15 -1.98 -3.95
CA THR A 97 -7.49 -0.90 -4.89
C THR A 97 -7.21 0.49 -4.33
N SER A 98 -6.67 0.59 -3.10
CA SER A 98 -6.53 1.86 -2.35
C SER A 98 -7.87 2.63 -2.24
N GLY A 99 -8.97 1.87 -2.14
CA GLY A 99 -10.31 2.43 -2.18
C GLY A 99 -10.76 3.08 -0.86
N PRO A 100 -11.88 3.82 -0.87
CA PRO A 100 -12.36 4.56 0.30
C PRO A 100 -13.14 3.71 1.30
N ARG A 101 -13.43 2.43 1.00
CA ARG A 101 -14.34 1.58 1.78
C ARG A 101 -13.68 0.84 2.93
N GLY A 102 -12.32 0.87 3.02
CA GLY A 102 -11.51 0.27 4.07
C GLY A 102 -11.22 1.24 5.23
N THR A 103 -9.95 1.44 5.51
CA THR A 103 -9.47 2.30 6.61
C THR A 103 -9.94 3.75 6.51
N VAL A 104 -10.18 4.25 5.30
CA VAL A 104 -10.77 5.59 5.09
C VAL A 104 -12.18 5.67 5.69
N ALA A 105 -13.02 4.64 5.48
CA ALA A 105 -14.36 4.60 6.06
C ALA A 105 -14.32 4.51 7.58
N LEU A 106 -13.38 3.74 8.16
CA LEU A 106 -13.17 3.68 9.62
C LEU A 106 -12.76 5.03 10.21
N ALA A 107 -11.82 5.72 9.55
CA ALA A 107 -11.38 7.05 9.96
C ALA A 107 -12.54 8.05 9.90
N GLY A 108 -13.34 8.03 8.83
CA GLY A 108 -14.54 8.86 8.66
C GLY A 108 -15.64 8.59 9.70
N ALA A 109 -15.75 7.34 10.17
CA ALA A 109 -16.65 6.95 11.25
C ALA A 109 -16.14 7.26 12.67
N GLY A 110 -14.93 7.87 12.79
CA GLY A 110 -14.32 8.20 14.09
C GLY A 110 -13.88 6.97 14.90
N LEU A 111 -13.62 5.84 14.26
CA LEU A 111 -13.20 4.59 14.91
C LEU A 111 -11.68 4.46 15.04
N ILE A 112 -10.91 5.43 14.56
CA ILE A 112 -9.47 5.53 14.77
C ILE A 112 -9.20 6.68 15.75
N GLU A 113 -8.73 6.34 16.94
CA GLU A 113 -8.46 7.28 18.01
C GLU A 113 -7.09 7.93 17.83
N ARG A 114 -7.05 9.27 17.90
CA ARG A 114 -5.82 10.05 17.66
C ARG A 114 -4.75 9.90 18.74
N ASP A 115 -5.15 9.52 19.95
CA ASP A 115 -4.27 9.28 21.10
C ASP A 115 -3.86 7.81 21.25
N ALA A 116 -4.18 6.98 20.24
CA ALA A 116 -3.78 5.58 20.24
C ALA A 116 -2.26 5.41 20.42
N ILE A 117 -1.87 4.31 21.06
CA ILE A 117 -0.45 3.91 21.19
C ILE A 117 0.16 3.73 19.80
N GLY A 118 -0.61 3.16 18.87
CA GLY A 118 -0.23 2.97 17.49
C GLY A 118 -1.04 1.90 16.79
N MET A 119 -0.64 1.63 15.54
CA MET A 119 -1.22 0.58 14.70
C MET A 119 -0.11 -0.32 14.16
N LEU A 120 -0.36 -1.62 14.16
CA LEU A 120 0.44 -2.63 13.48
C LEU A 120 -0.41 -3.30 12.41
N THR A 121 -0.02 -3.20 11.13
CA THR A 121 -0.64 -3.95 10.03
C THR A 121 0.17 -5.20 9.69
N MET A 122 -0.53 -6.25 9.29
CA MET A 122 0.00 -7.62 9.18
C MET A 122 0.45 -7.97 7.74
N GLU A 123 0.87 -6.96 6.99
CA GLU A 123 1.32 -7.01 5.60
C GLU A 123 2.48 -7.99 5.33
N PRO A 124 2.68 -8.48 4.10
CA PRO A 124 3.75 -9.41 3.73
C PRO A 124 5.13 -8.74 3.70
N THR A 125 5.69 -8.44 4.87
CA THR A 125 6.89 -7.62 5.01
C THR A 125 8.23 -8.35 4.74
N SER A 126 8.20 -9.61 4.33
CA SER A 126 9.42 -10.39 4.03
C SER A 126 10.42 -10.48 5.20
N GLY A 127 9.91 -10.44 6.44
CA GLY A 127 10.73 -10.57 7.66
C GLY A 127 11.45 -9.29 8.10
N VAL A 128 11.03 -8.14 7.60
CA VAL A 128 11.44 -6.81 8.09
C VAL A 128 10.23 -6.12 8.76
N VAL A 129 10.45 -4.95 9.33
CA VAL A 129 9.39 -4.04 9.78
C VAL A 129 9.37 -2.86 8.82
N TRP A 130 8.26 -2.61 8.16
CA TRP A 130 8.11 -1.38 7.41
C TRP A 130 7.67 -0.27 8.34
N ASN A 131 8.54 0.71 8.51
CA ASN A 131 8.28 1.91 9.30
C ASN A 131 8.05 3.16 8.45
N ALA A 132 8.06 2.99 7.14
CA ALA A 132 7.71 4.02 6.17
C ALA A 132 7.16 3.37 4.91
N ASN A 133 6.36 4.11 4.14
CA ASN A 133 5.88 3.72 2.83
C ASN A 133 5.99 4.86 1.83
N ARG A 134 6.17 4.53 0.56
CA ARG A 134 6.08 5.52 -0.52
C ARG A 134 4.65 5.98 -0.73
N GLY A 135 4.52 7.20 -1.23
CA GLY A 135 3.27 7.66 -1.82
C GLY A 135 3.08 7.10 -3.23
N VAL A 136 1.93 7.41 -3.81
CA VAL A 136 1.58 7.09 -5.19
C VAL A 136 0.79 8.22 -5.82
N VAL A 137 1.12 8.57 -7.07
CA VAL A 137 0.29 9.35 -7.97
C VAL A 137 0.38 8.68 -9.34
N SER A 138 -0.63 7.91 -9.71
CA SER A 138 -0.70 7.26 -11.01
C SER A 138 -1.68 8.03 -11.90
N MET A 139 -1.28 8.33 -13.12
CA MET A 139 -2.05 9.13 -14.06
C MET A 139 -2.04 8.49 -15.44
N ARG A 140 -3.14 8.71 -16.19
CA ARG A 140 -3.18 8.49 -17.64
C ARG A 140 -3.14 9.85 -18.33
N VAL A 141 -2.20 10.02 -19.23
CA VAL A 141 -2.12 11.19 -20.10
C VAL A 141 -2.74 10.83 -21.46
N VAL A 142 -3.72 11.59 -21.88
CA VAL A 142 -4.40 11.41 -23.18
C VAL A 142 -4.03 12.60 -24.05
N VAL A 143 -3.56 12.34 -25.27
CA VAL A 143 -3.28 13.36 -26.28
C VAL A 143 -4.25 13.17 -27.43
N ARG A 144 -4.89 14.27 -27.84
CA ARG A 144 -5.84 14.30 -28.94
C ARG A 144 -5.23 14.96 -30.17
N GLY A 145 -5.72 14.57 -31.32
CA GLY A 145 -5.35 15.09 -32.60
C GLY A 145 -6.55 15.14 -33.55
N LYS A 146 -6.27 15.06 -34.82
CA LYS A 146 -7.27 15.03 -35.89
C LYS A 146 -6.91 13.96 -36.91
N PRO A 147 -7.79 12.99 -37.22
CA PRO A 147 -7.48 11.94 -38.14
C PRO A 147 -7.42 12.46 -39.59
N ALA A 148 -6.59 11.84 -40.41
CA ALA A 148 -6.49 12.06 -41.83
C ALA A 148 -5.88 10.85 -42.52
N HIS A 149 -6.18 10.65 -43.81
CA HIS A 149 -5.47 9.67 -44.64
C HIS A 149 -3.99 10.02 -44.73
N VAL A 150 -3.08 9.05 -44.65
CA VAL A 150 -1.63 9.30 -44.63
C VAL A 150 -1.16 10.17 -45.83
N GLY A 151 -1.72 9.99 -47.01
CA GLY A 151 -1.43 10.82 -48.17
C GLY A 151 -1.93 12.28 -48.06
N LEU A 152 -2.79 12.57 -47.08
CA LEU A 152 -3.33 13.91 -46.77
C LEU A 152 -2.97 14.30 -45.34
N HIS A 153 -1.86 13.80 -44.81
CA HIS A 153 -1.44 13.99 -43.42
C HIS A 153 -1.42 15.46 -42.96
N PHE A 154 -1.17 16.39 -43.89
CA PHE A 154 -1.18 17.85 -43.62
C PHE A 154 -2.55 18.42 -43.25
N ARG A 155 -3.65 17.67 -43.42
CA ARG A 155 -5.01 18.01 -42.97
C ARG A 155 -5.33 17.48 -41.57
N GLY A 156 -4.46 16.60 -41.03
CA GLY A 156 -4.58 15.99 -39.72
C GLY A 156 -3.72 16.68 -38.66
N VAL A 157 -3.98 16.32 -37.40
CA VAL A 157 -3.12 16.62 -36.26
C VAL A 157 -2.69 15.29 -35.65
N ASN A 158 -1.40 15.02 -35.68
CA ASN A 158 -0.87 13.73 -35.24
C ASN A 158 -0.73 13.68 -33.71
N ALA A 159 -1.66 13.00 -33.03
CA ALA A 159 -1.64 12.80 -31.59
C ALA A 159 -0.36 12.10 -31.08
N PHE A 160 0.22 11.18 -31.87
CA PHE A 160 1.45 10.49 -31.50
C PHE A 160 2.66 11.45 -31.42
N LYS A 161 2.76 12.42 -32.34
CA LYS A 161 3.81 13.47 -32.25
C LYS A 161 3.63 14.31 -30.99
N GLY A 162 2.39 14.69 -30.67
CA GLY A 162 2.08 15.39 -29.43
C GLY A 162 2.47 14.55 -28.19
N MET A 163 2.14 13.27 -28.19
CA MET A 163 2.52 12.34 -27.13
C MET A 163 4.05 12.29 -26.92
N LEU A 164 4.84 12.18 -27.99
CA LEU A 164 6.30 12.17 -27.88
C LEU A 164 6.85 13.43 -27.19
N MET A 165 6.26 14.60 -27.48
CA MET A 165 6.65 15.85 -26.83
C MET A 165 6.29 15.84 -25.34
N VAL A 166 5.06 15.44 -25.00
CA VAL A 166 4.61 15.37 -23.60
C VAL A 166 5.41 14.33 -22.83
N ALA A 167 5.64 13.14 -23.41
CA ALA A 167 6.47 12.09 -22.79
C ALA A 167 7.91 12.57 -22.58
N GLY A 168 8.48 13.34 -23.52
CA GLY A 168 9.80 13.97 -23.39
C GLY A 168 9.88 14.91 -22.16
N MET A 169 8.86 15.74 -21.94
CA MET A 169 8.79 16.60 -20.75
C MET A 169 8.70 15.79 -19.44
N PHE A 170 7.99 14.68 -19.45
CA PHE A 170 7.95 13.78 -18.29
C PHE A 170 9.28 13.02 -18.10
N ALA A 171 9.99 12.66 -19.17
CA ALA A 171 11.30 12.04 -19.08
C ALA A 171 12.36 12.97 -18.47
N GLU A 172 12.27 14.28 -18.72
CA GLU A 172 13.11 15.27 -18.03
C GLU A 172 12.82 15.27 -16.51
N LEU A 173 11.54 15.25 -16.13
CA LEU A 173 11.12 15.16 -14.73
C LEU A 173 11.57 13.83 -14.09
N GLU A 174 11.47 12.71 -14.80
CA GLU A 174 11.95 11.40 -14.36
C GLU A 174 13.47 11.42 -14.07
N ALA A 175 14.25 12.02 -14.97
CA ALA A 175 15.69 12.15 -14.81
C ALA A 175 16.05 12.94 -13.54
N GLU A 176 15.32 14.02 -13.24
CA GLU A 176 15.50 14.79 -12.00
C GLU A 176 15.09 13.98 -10.76
N VAL A 177 13.88 13.40 -10.78
CA VAL A 177 13.32 12.62 -9.67
C VAL A 177 14.23 11.45 -9.29
N SER A 178 14.79 10.76 -10.27
CA SER A 178 15.65 9.59 -10.07
C SER A 178 16.97 9.90 -9.33
N GLN A 179 17.37 11.18 -9.22
CA GLN A 179 18.53 11.58 -8.43
C GLN A 179 18.25 11.66 -6.94
N ARG A 180 17.00 11.76 -6.54
CA ARG A 180 16.59 11.86 -5.15
C ARG A 180 16.66 10.49 -4.49
N ARG A 181 17.10 10.47 -3.24
CA ARG A 181 17.27 9.21 -2.47
C ARG A 181 16.60 9.38 -1.11
N THR A 182 15.92 8.32 -0.68
CA THR A 182 15.39 8.25 0.68
C THR A 182 16.51 7.98 1.70
N ARG A 183 16.34 8.49 2.92
CA ARG A 183 17.16 8.15 4.09
C ARG A 183 16.76 6.83 4.73
N PHE A 184 15.54 6.35 4.48
CA PHE A 184 15.07 5.06 5.00
C PHE A 184 15.81 3.91 4.36
N ASP A 185 16.06 2.85 5.13
CA ASP A 185 16.65 1.64 4.59
C ASP A 185 15.67 0.93 3.67
N ILE A 186 16.18 0.46 2.54
CA ILE A 186 15.48 -0.39 1.57
C ILE A 186 16.53 -1.13 0.75
N ARG A 187 16.23 -2.35 0.35
CA ARG A 187 17.15 -3.18 -0.44
C ARG A 187 16.53 -3.59 -1.78
N PRO A 188 17.34 -3.65 -2.85
CA PRO A 188 18.77 -3.27 -2.95
C PRO A 188 18.95 -1.74 -2.83
N ASP A 189 20.20 -1.26 -2.67
CA ASP A 189 20.50 0.18 -2.54
C ASP A 189 19.96 1.02 -3.72
N ALA A 190 19.89 0.46 -4.91
CA ALA A 190 19.27 1.10 -6.07
C ALA A 190 17.80 1.49 -5.82
N ALA A 191 17.10 0.74 -4.97
CA ALA A 191 15.71 1.01 -4.60
C ALA A 191 15.54 2.27 -3.72
N ARG A 192 16.62 2.89 -3.22
CA ARG A 192 16.55 4.18 -2.50
C ARG A 192 16.15 5.35 -3.40
N ARG A 193 16.28 5.21 -4.71
CA ARG A 193 15.91 6.28 -5.65
C ARG A 193 14.41 6.51 -5.64
N SER A 194 14.02 7.77 -5.76
CA SER A 194 12.63 8.13 -5.99
C SER A 194 12.20 7.68 -7.40
N VAL A 195 10.92 7.40 -7.59
CA VAL A 195 10.45 6.73 -8.82
C VAL A 195 9.44 7.60 -9.55
N LEU A 196 9.66 7.80 -10.83
CA LEU A 196 8.65 8.17 -11.81
C LEU A 196 8.81 7.20 -12.99
N LEU A 197 7.83 6.33 -13.19
CA LEU A 197 7.81 5.36 -14.27
C LEU A 197 6.89 5.85 -15.38
N LEU A 198 7.36 5.86 -16.61
CA LEU A 198 6.57 6.20 -17.78
C LEU A 198 6.20 4.94 -18.58
N GLY A 199 5.00 4.94 -19.18
CA GLY A 199 4.63 3.94 -20.18
C GLY A 199 4.26 2.57 -19.64
N GLY A 200 3.71 2.46 -18.43
CA GLY A 200 3.16 1.20 -17.91
C GLY A 200 2.03 0.64 -18.79
N GLU A 201 1.23 1.55 -19.37
CA GLU A 201 0.20 1.24 -20.37
C GLU A 201 0.32 2.23 -21.53
N LEU A 202 0.22 1.74 -22.76
CA LEU A 202 0.24 2.53 -23.99
C LEU A 202 -0.95 2.13 -24.85
N ALA A 203 -1.70 3.11 -25.36
CA ALA A 203 -2.84 2.84 -26.25
C ALA A 203 -3.03 3.96 -27.27
N GLY A 204 -3.62 3.64 -28.42
CA GLY A 204 -4.02 4.62 -29.42
C GLY A 204 -3.71 4.21 -30.87
N GLY A 205 -4.18 5.09 -31.78
CA GLY A 205 -4.17 4.80 -33.23
C GLY A 205 -5.26 3.80 -33.64
N HIS A 206 -5.61 3.80 -34.92
CA HIS A 206 -6.65 2.92 -35.46
C HIS A 206 -6.12 2.04 -36.60
N ASN A 207 -5.25 2.59 -37.46
CA ASN A 207 -4.69 1.87 -38.59
C ASN A 207 -3.34 2.50 -39.02
N PHE A 208 -2.44 1.70 -39.55
CA PHE A 208 -1.10 2.12 -39.97
C PHE A 208 -1.06 3.25 -41.02
N ASN A 209 -2.12 3.44 -41.79
CA ASN A 209 -2.22 4.45 -42.86
C ASN A 209 -3.14 5.64 -42.53
N VAL A 210 -3.45 5.83 -41.25
CA VAL A 210 -4.27 6.94 -40.72
C VAL A 210 -3.46 7.74 -39.72
N VAL A 211 -3.51 9.09 -39.81
CA VAL A 211 -2.96 9.97 -38.78
C VAL A 211 -3.69 9.68 -37.48
N PRO A 212 -2.99 9.28 -36.40
CA PRO A 212 -3.65 8.98 -35.12
C PRO A 212 -4.25 10.25 -34.52
N ASP A 213 -5.52 10.15 -34.14
CA ASP A 213 -6.29 11.23 -33.52
C ASP A 213 -6.35 11.15 -31.99
N ARG A 214 -5.94 10.00 -31.41
CA ARG A 214 -5.88 9.81 -29.97
C ARG A 214 -4.77 8.82 -29.63
N VAL A 215 -3.95 9.18 -28.65
CA VAL A 215 -2.93 8.32 -28.04
C VAL A 215 -2.93 8.58 -26.55
N SER A 216 -2.65 7.56 -25.75
CA SER A 216 -2.50 7.71 -24.29
C SER A 216 -1.35 6.87 -23.76
N PHE A 217 -0.78 7.32 -22.66
CA PHE A 217 0.19 6.56 -21.86
C PHE A 217 -0.08 6.81 -20.38
N THR A 218 0.36 5.86 -19.54
CA THR A 218 0.31 6.04 -18.09
C THR A 218 1.67 6.41 -17.54
N LEU A 219 1.65 7.03 -16.38
CA LEU A 219 2.81 7.24 -15.52
C LEU A 219 2.48 6.90 -14.09
N ASP A 220 3.51 6.47 -13.33
CA ASP A 220 3.41 6.12 -11.91
C ASP A 220 4.52 6.81 -11.13
N ARG A 221 4.15 7.77 -10.29
CA ARG A 221 5.03 8.52 -9.40
C ARG A 221 4.97 7.94 -8.00
N ARG A 222 6.12 7.53 -7.46
CA ARG A 222 6.27 7.01 -6.10
C ARG A 222 7.14 7.95 -5.27
N PRO A 223 6.59 9.02 -4.66
CA PRO A 223 7.35 9.92 -3.80
C PRO A 223 7.89 9.19 -2.57
N ASN A 224 9.14 9.47 -2.19
CA ASN A 224 9.68 9.03 -0.91
C ASN A 224 9.04 9.79 0.26
N PRO A 225 9.09 9.30 1.50
CA PRO A 225 8.44 9.95 2.64
C PRO A 225 8.95 11.36 2.95
N GLU A 226 10.16 11.70 2.52
CA GLU A 226 10.76 13.02 2.72
C GLU A 226 10.32 14.07 1.69
N GLU A 227 9.66 13.66 0.62
CA GLU A 227 9.25 14.55 -0.46
C GLU A 227 7.90 15.21 -0.16
N ASP A 228 7.75 16.48 -0.57
CA ASP A 228 6.45 17.16 -0.49
C ASP A 228 5.47 16.54 -1.48
N PHE A 229 4.57 15.71 -0.98
CA PHE A 229 3.59 14.99 -1.79
C PHE A 229 2.74 15.91 -2.66
N ASP A 230 2.24 17.01 -2.08
CA ASP A 230 1.38 17.95 -2.80
C ASP A 230 2.18 18.73 -3.86
N GLY A 231 3.43 19.06 -3.57
CA GLY A 231 4.37 19.64 -4.52
C GLY A 231 4.65 18.69 -5.68
N GLU A 232 4.95 17.43 -5.42
CA GLU A 232 5.20 16.43 -6.46
C GLU A 232 3.97 16.17 -7.33
N ARG A 233 2.79 16.10 -6.71
CA ARG A 233 1.53 16.01 -7.44
C ARG A 233 1.32 17.22 -8.38
N ARG A 234 1.50 18.43 -7.88
CA ARG A 234 1.39 19.66 -8.70
C ARG A 234 2.35 19.61 -9.89
N ARG A 235 3.60 19.22 -9.70
CA ARG A 235 4.60 19.13 -10.78
C ARG A 235 4.16 18.25 -11.94
N LEU A 236 3.47 17.13 -11.66
CA LEU A 236 2.93 16.27 -12.74
C LEU A 236 1.87 17.00 -13.57
N PHE A 237 0.94 17.70 -12.92
CA PHE A 237 -0.08 18.48 -13.62
C PHE A 237 0.51 19.70 -14.34
N ASP A 238 1.57 20.31 -13.81
CA ASP A 238 2.28 21.42 -14.45
C ASP A 238 2.94 21.01 -15.77
N VAL A 239 3.43 19.76 -15.89
CA VAL A 239 3.92 19.23 -17.18
C VAL A 239 2.80 19.23 -18.21
N VAL A 240 1.61 18.78 -17.86
CA VAL A 240 0.44 18.77 -18.76
C VAL A 240 0.01 20.18 -19.12
N ALA A 241 0.01 21.09 -18.13
CA ALA A 241 -0.33 22.50 -18.36
C ALA A 241 0.68 23.18 -19.33
N ARG A 242 1.98 22.91 -19.18
CA ARG A 242 3.02 23.42 -20.09
C ARG A 242 2.84 22.87 -21.51
N ALA A 243 2.50 21.59 -21.65
CA ALA A 243 2.23 20.99 -22.95
C ALA A 243 1.04 21.65 -23.66
N ARG A 244 -0.04 21.92 -22.90
CA ARG A 244 -1.20 22.68 -23.42
C ARG A 244 -0.83 24.11 -23.87
N ALA A 245 0.01 24.79 -23.11
CA ALA A 245 0.50 26.12 -23.46
C ALA A 245 1.33 26.13 -24.76
N GLN A 246 1.90 24.98 -25.15
CA GLN A 246 2.58 24.77 -26.43
C GLN A 246 1.64 24.32 -27.57
N GLY A 247 0.32 24.36 -27.34
CA GLY A 247 -0.67 24.02 -28.34
C GLY A 247 -0.96 22.53 -28.49
N ILE A 248 -0.50 21.69 -27.56
CA ILE A 248 -0.81 20.24 -27.56
C ILE A 248 -2.14 20.02 -26.84
N ASP A 249 -3.13 19.46 -27.55
CA ASP A 249 -4.39 19.07 -26.93
C ASP A 249 -4.17 17.80 -26.12
N CYS A 250 -4.01 17.95 -24.80
CA CYS A 250 -3.78 16.83 -23.88
C CYS A 250 -4.49 17.04 -22.53
N GLU A 251 -4.79 15.94 -21.87
CA GLU A 251 -5.36 15.93 -20.53
C GLU A 251 -4.74 14.83 -19.68
N ALA A 252 -4.85 14.96 -18.36
CA ALA A 252 -4.45 13.95 -17.40
C ALA A 252 -5.65 13.47 -16.59
N GLU A 253 -5.81 12.15 -16.53
CA GLU A 253 -6.76 11.45 -15.69
C GLU A 253 -6.00 10.87 -14.49
N LEU A 254 -6.42 11.19 -13.27
CA LEU A 254 -5.86 10.60 -12.05
C LEU A 254 -6.44 9.19 -11.87
N LEU A 255 -5.58 8.17 -11.82
CA LEU A 255 -5.96 6.77 -11.64
C LEU A 255 -5.89 6.34 -10.18
N GLN A 256 -4.82 6.75 -9.47
CA GLN A 256 -4.59 6.41 -8.07
C GLN A 256 -3.84 7.53 -7.36
N GLU A 257 -4.19 7.77 -6.10
CA GLU A 257 -3.49 8.72 -5.24
C GLU A 257 -3.38 8.18 -3.81
N GLY A 258 -2.20 8.33 -3.20
CA GLY A 258 -1.97 7.96 -1.80
C GLY A 258 -0.71 8.61 -1.28
N ARG A 259 -0.78 9.18 -0.06
CA ARG A 259 0.37 9.86 0.56
C ARG A 259 1.41 8.85 1.04
N SER A 260 2.66 9.29 1.07
CA SER A 260 3.70 8.62 1.84
C SER A 260 3.46 8.82 3.34
N ALA A 261 4.02 7.90 4.14
CA ALA A 261 4.00 8.01 5.60
C ALA A 261 5.29 7.45 6.18
N ALA A 262 5.61 7.89 7.41
CA ALA A 262 6.73 7.37 8.16
C ALA A 262 6.45 7.44 9.66
N THR A 263 6.93 6.45 10.40
CA THR A 263 6.86 6.34 11.85
C THR A 263 8.26 6.19 12.43
N ASP A 264 8.55 6.85 13.55
CA ASP A 264 9.80 6.69 14.25
C ASP A 264 9.96 5.25 14.78
N ALA A 265 10.98 4.54 14.28
CA ALA A 265 11.34 3.20 14.73
C ALA A 265 11.76 3.17 16.23
N GLY A 266 12.26 4.28 16.75
CA GLY A 266 12.63 4.47 18.15
C GLY A 266 11.45 4.83 19.07
N GLY A 267 10.24 5.02 18.53
CA GLY A 267 9.03 5.29 19.32
C GLY A 267 8.57 4.10 20.16
N GLU A 268 7.54 4.30 20.96
CA GLU A 268 7.00 3.30 21.89
C GLU A 268 6.64 1.99 21.17
N LEU A 269 5.85 2.08 20.09
CA LEU A 269 5.44 0.93 19.28
C LEU A 269 6.65 0.21 18.65
N GLY A 270 7.60 0.97 18.08
CA GLY A 270 8.78 0.40 17.42
C GLY A 270 9.69 -0.34 18.38
N ARG A 271 9.95 0.21 19.59
CA ARG A 271 10.74 -0.46 20.62
C ARG A 271 10.07 -1.74 21.14
N ALA A 272 8.75 -1.71 21.38
CA ALA A 272 8.01 -2.88 21.82
C ALA A 272 8.03 -4.00 20.80
N LEU A 273 7.78 -3.67 19.51
CA LEU A 273 7.83 -4.60 18.41
C LEU A 273 9.24 -5.20 18.23
N ALA A 274 10.28 -4.38 18.24
CA ALA A 274 11.67 -4.83 18.11
C ALA A 274 12.08 -5.78 19.25
N ALA A 275 11.67 -5.50 20.49
CA ALA A 275 11.91 -6.37 21.63
C ALA A 275 11.17 -7.72 21.48
N SER A 276 9.95 -7.70 20.95
CA SER A 276 9.15 -8.91 20.70
C SER A 276 9.76 -9.76 19.58
N ILE A 277 10.17 -9.16 18.47
CA ILE A 277 10.88 -9.83 17.38
C ILE A 277 12.15 -10.52 17.91
N ARG A 278 12.98 -9.79 18.66
CA ARG A 278 14.21 -10.35 19.24
C ARG A 278 13.92 -11.55 20.17
N ARG A 279 12.86 -11.47 20.97
CA ARG A 279 12.48 -12.54 21.90
C ARG A 279 12.09 -13.82 21.15
N VAL A 280 11.32 -13.71 20.07
CA VAL A 280 10.78 -14.83 19.30
C VAL A 280 11.81 -15.40 18.30
N THR A 281 12.47 -14.51 17.56
CA THR A 281 13.32 -14.93 16.44
C THR A 281 14.79 -15.08 16.79
N ARG A 282 15.23 -14.55 17.94
CA ARG A 282 16.64 -14.39 18.37
C ARG A 282 17.43 -13.42 17.48
N GLY A 283 16.80 -12.81 16.47
CA GLY A 283 17.39 -11.82 15.56
C GLY A 283 16.98 -10.40 15.92
N SER A 284 17.65 -9.41 15.34
CA SER A 284 17.30 -8.00 15.48
C SER A 284 16.20 -7.62 14.48
N ALA A 285 15.30 -6.74 14.90
CA ALA A 285 14.35 -6.11 13.99
C ALA A 285 15.11 -5.20 13.01
N ARG A 286 14.76 -5.28 11.72
CA ARG A 286 15.25 -4.36 10.69
C ARG A 286 14.07 -3.51 10.26
N PHE A 287 14.27 -2.19 10.33
CA PHE A 287 13.26 -1.23 9.89
C PHE A 287 13.61 -0.76 8.48
N GLU A 288 12.66 -0.90 7.57
CA GLU A 288 12.86 -0.59 6.14
C GLU A 288 11.66 0.18 5.57
N LEU A 289 11.88 0.85 4.45
CA LEU A 289 10.83 1.48 3.64
C LEU A 289 10.06 0.41 2.85
N CYS A 290 8.74 0.43 2.92
CA CYS A 290 7.91 -0.27 1.95
C CYS A 290 8.01 0.39 0.57
N PRO A 291 8.29 -0.36 -0.51
CA PRO A 291 8.36 0.20 -1.86
C PRO A 291 7.00 0.67 -2.39
N GLY A 292 5.91 0.15 -1.85
CA GLY A 292 4.53 0.47 -2.18
C GLY A 292 3.87 1.47 -1.24
N VAL A 293 2.57 1.63 -1.41
CA VAL A 293 1.68 2.37 -0.50
C VAL A 293 1.08 1.40 0.52
N LEU A 294 0.80 1.86 1.73
CA LEU A 294 0.25 1.05 2.82
C LEU A 294 -0.87 1.79 3.55
N GLU A 295 -1.75 1.05 4.21
CA GLU A 295 -2.79 1.58 5.10
C GLU A 295 -2.23 2.38 6.30
N THR A 296 -0.95 2.19 6.63
CA THR A 296 -0.22 3.00 7.63
C THR A 296 -0.35 4.50 7.40
N ARG A 297 -0.52 4.94 6.14
CA ARG A 297 -0.71 6.35 5.77
C ARG A 297 -1.94 6.99 6.39
N HIS A 298 -3.02 6.23 6.55
CA HIS A 298 -4.28 6.75 7.11
C HIS A 298 -4.18 7.00 8.61
N TYR A 299 -3.50 6.11 9.33
CA TYR A 299 -3.22 6.28 10.75
C TYR A 299 -2.21 7.43 10.98
N ALA A 300 -1.15 7.47 10.19
CA ALA A 300 -0.16 8.55 10.24
C ALA A 300 -0.78 9.93 9.96
N ALA A 301 -1.75 10.04 9.05
CA ALA A 301 -2.49 11.28 8.79
C ALA A 301 -3.30 11.75 10.00
N LEU A 302 -3.64 10.87 10.92
CA LEU A 302 -4.30 11.17 12.20
C LEU A 302 -3.32 11.41 13.34
N GLY A 303 -2.00 11.33 13.10
CA GLY A 303 -0.95 11.43 14.10
C GLY A 303 -0.70 10.14 14.90
N VAL A 304 -1.27 9.02 14.45
CA VAL A 304 -1.12 7.71 15.11
C VAL A 304 0.10 6.98 14.53
N PRO A 305 1.09 6.59 15.35
CA PRO A 305 2.23 5.80 14.91
C PRO A 305 1.77 4.49 14.24
N ALA A 306 2.30 4.17 13.06
CA ALA A 306 1.88 2.98 12.33
C ALA A 306 3.06 2.23 11.71
N LEU A 307 3.09 0.92 11.90
CA LEU A 307 4.13 0.02 11.40
C LEU A 307 3.49 -1.16 10.67
N ALA A 308 4.25 -1.80 9.78
CA ALA A 308 3.84 -3.05 9.18
C ALA A 308 4.83 -4.17 9.51
N CYS A 309 4.31 -5.33 9.90
CA CYS A 309 5.11 -6.52 10.17
C CYS A 309 4.23 -7.77 10.05
N GLY A 310 4.48 -8.62 9.07
CA GLY A 310 3.68 -9.82 8.90
C GLY A 310 4.45 -11.01 8.32
N PRO A 311 3.78 -12.16 8.22
CA PRO A 311 4.42 -13.45 7.93
C PRO A 311 4.74 -13.67 6.46
N GLY A 312 4.08 -12.92 5.56
CA GLY A 312 4.17 -13.12 4.11
C GLY A 312 5.47 -12.61 3.49
N LEU A 313 5.71 -13.04 2.28
CA LEU A 313 6.79 -12.56 1.42
C LEU A 313 6.17 -11.66 0.33
N LEU A 314 6.64 -10.41 0.22
CA LEU A 314 6.20 -9.49 -0.83
C LEU A 314 6.44 -10.05 -2.23
N SER A 315 7.53 -10.80 -2.40
CA SER A 315 7.92 -11.35 -3.71
C SER A 315 6.98 -12.41 -4.29
N VAL A 316 6.09 -12.97 -3.47
CA VAL A 316 5.08 -13.97 -3.92
C VAL A 316 3.66 -13.40 -3.89
N SER A 317 3.47 -12.23 -3.25
CA SER A 317 2.19 -11.52 -3.26
C SER A 317 1.77 -11.20 -4.69
N HIS A 318 0.47 -11.29 -4.98
CA HIS A 318 -0.12 -11.07 -6.30
C HIS A 318 0.30 -12.07 -7.39
N GLY A 319 1.25 -12.96 -7.09
CA GLY A 319 1.76 -13.96 -8.02
C GLY A 319 0.84 -15.20 -8.15
N PRO A 320 1.12 -16.07 -9.17
CA PRO A 320 0.35 -17.29 -9.39
C PRO A 320 0.63 -18.37 -8.33
N HIS A 321 1.75 -18.28 -7.60
CA HIS A 321 2.21 -19.29 -6.64
C HIS A 321 2.33 -18.68 -5.24
N GLU A 322 1.32 -17.90 -4.84
CA GLU A 322 1.28 -17.28 -3.54
C GLU A 322 1.25 -18.31 -2.41
N PHE A 323 2.04 -18.07 -1.37
CA PHE A 323 2.07 -18.90 -0.17
C PHE A 323 2.56 -18.16 1.05
N VAL A 324 2.25 -18.70 2.23
CA VAL A 324 2.82 -18.28 3.52
C VAL A 324 3.36 -19.47 4.30
N SER A 325 4.47 -19.28 4.99
CA SER A 325 5.02 -20.33 5.87
C SER A 325 4.21 -20.45 7.15
N VAL A 326 3.75 -21.66 7.49
CA VAL A 326 3.03 -21.95 8.75
C VAL A 326 3.89 -21.56 9.96
N ARG A 327 5.20 -21.83 9.91
CA ARG A 327 6.13 -21.40 10.96
C ARG A 327 6.13 -19.88 11.13
N LYS A 328 6.09 -19.12 10.03
CA LYS A 328 6.06 -17.65 10.08
C LYS A 328 4.74 -17.13 10.63
N LEU A 329 3.61 -17.78 10.33
CA LEU A 329 2.32 -17.47 10.95
C LEU A 329 2.39 -17.56 12.47
N VAL A 330 2.91 -18.68 13.00
CA VAL A 330 3.07 -18.88 14.45
C VAL A 330 4.00 -17.83 15.05
N GLN A 331 5.17 -17.62 14.44
CA GLN A 331 6.12 -16.60 14.93
C GLN A 331 5.50 -15.20 14.97
N CYS A 332 4.72 -14.82 13.96
CA CYS A 332 4.05 -13.51 13.95
C CYS A 332 2.96 -13.44 15.02
N ALA A 333 2.18 -14.49 15.24
CA ALA A 333 1.21 -14.52 16.32
C ALA A 333 1.87 -14.32 17.70
N GLU A 334 3.01 -14.96 17.96
CA GLU A 334 3.79 -14.76 19.18
C GLU A 334 4.33 -13.33 19.31
N ILE A 335 4.86 -12.75 18.21
CA ILE A 335 5.35 -11.36 18.17
C ILE A 335 4.23 -10.39 18.48
N TYR A 336 3.05 -10.57 17.90
CA TYR A 336 1.89 -9.69 18.12
C TYR A 336 1.40 -9.77 19.55
N ALA A 337 1.25 -10.98 20.11
CA ALA A 337 0.85 -11.16 21.51
C ALA A 337 1.84 -10.50 22.48
N LEU A 338 3.14 -10.72 22.29
CA LEU A 338 4.18 -10.11 23.12
C LEU A 338 4.23 -8.58 22.97
N THR A 339 3.95 -8.05 21.77
CA THR A 339 3.90 -6.61 21.53
C THR A 339 2.72 -5.99 22.27
N ALA A 340 1.55 -6.61 22.19
CA ALA A 340 0.37 -6.17 22.93
C ALA A 340 0.58 -6.25 24.44
N LEU A 341 1.16 -7.35 24.96
CA LEU A 341 1.53 -7.48 26.36
C LEU A 341 2.42 -6.31 26.83
N ARG A 342 3.46 -5.95 26.08
CA ARG A 342 4.39 -4.88 26.44
C ARG A 342 3.76 -3.49 26.46
N LEU A 343 2.77 -3.25 25.63
CA LEU A 343 2.17 -1.94 25.45
C LEU A 343 0.89 -1.75 26.28
N LEU A 344 0.28 -2.85 26.71
CA LEU A 344 -1.00 -2.81 27.41
C LEU A 344 -0.95 -3.39 28.84
N SER A 345 0.26 -3.68 29.37
CA SER A 345 0.44 -4.14 30.76
C SER A 345 0.40 -3.01 31.79
#